data_2af3c52900a880dde41ca9bb9e71145a
#
_entry.id   2af3c52900a880dde41ca9bb9e71145a
#
_cell.length_a   1.000
_cell.length_b   1.000
_cell.length_c   1.000
_cell.angle_alpha   90.00
_cell.angle_beta   90.00
_cell.angle_gamma   90.00
#
_symmetry.space_group_name_H-M   'P 1'
#
loop_
_entity.id
_entity.type
_entity.pdbx_description
1 polymer ?
#
loop_
_entity_poly.entity_id
_entity_poly.type
_entity_poly.pdbx_seq_one_letter_code
_entity_poly.pdbx_strand_id
1 'polypeptide(L)'
;AFMYFKGGTLDKSAGATLEMQNTLVYLSSTSALKLGGGAGSLVWSAPLEGPFTNLALWSESTLDHGFAGSATLVLEGVFFTPLATVVYTGNGGQASIEAQFIANRASAQGNGLLEIAPKWDRIVRFPPPAITELIR
;
A
#
# COMPACT_ATOMS: atom_id res chain seq x y z
N ALA A 1 -0.86 12.62 -9.22
CA ALA A 1 0.04 13.49 -8.42
C ALA A 1 1.24 12.70 -7.91
N PHE A 2 2.28 13.39 -7.56
CA PHE A 2 3.50 12.82 -6.98
C PHE A 2 3.82 13.53 -5.68
N MET A 3 3.99 12.76 -4.60
CA MET A 3 4.35 13.27 -3.29
C MET A 3 5.67 12.64 -2.84
N TYR A 4 6.61 13.48 -2.42
CA TYR A 4 7.92 13.04 -1.95
C TYR A 4 8.10 13.41 -0.47
N PHE A 5 8.38 12.41 0.33
CA PHE A 5 8.70 12.58 1.75
C PHE A 5 10.19 12.30 1.98
N LYS A 6 10.93 13.34 2.30
CA LYS A 6 12.36 13.24 2.61
C LYS A 6 12.64 12.66 3.99
N GLY A 7 11.65 12.69 4.86
CA GLY A 7 11.70 12.16 6.21
C GLY A 7 10.40 12.46 6.94
N GLY A 8 10.23 11.88 8.11
CA GLY A 8 9.04 12.06 8.92
C GLY A 8 7.93 11.04 8.61
N THR A 9 6.77 11.28 9.16
CA THR A 9 5.64 10.35 9.09
C THR A 9 4.46 11.00 8.41
N LEU A 10 3.89 10.31 7.42
CA LEU A 10 2.54 10.63 6.93
C LEU A 10 1.55 9.96 7.89
N ASP A 11 0.88 10.76 8.67
CA ASP A 11 -0.03 10.29 9.71
C ASP A 11 -1.47 10.70 9.39
N LYS A 12 -2.37 9.73 9.44
CA LYS A 12 -3.81 9.93 9.43
C LYS A 12 -4.36 9.49 10.77
N SER A 13 -4.71 10.43 11.60
CA SER A 13 -5.29 10.16 12.92
C SER A 13 -6.79 9.89 12.86
N ALA A 14 -7.34 9.48 13.99
CA ALA A 14 -8.73 9.09 14.15
C ALA A 14 -9.74 10.11 13.60
N GLY A 15 -10.71 9.65 12.87
CA GLY A 15 -11.81 10.46 12.34
C GLY A 15 -11.49 11.28 11.09
N ALA A 16 -10.23 11.39 10.69
CA ALA A 16 -9.85 12.11 9.48
C ALA A 16 -10.15 11.30 8.22
N THR A 17 -10.50 11.99 7.15
CA THR A 17 -10.56 11.42 5.81
C THR A 17 -9.33 11.84 5.02
N LEU A 18 -8.66 10.87 4.41
CA LEU A 18 -7.53 11.12 3.52
C LEU A 18 -7.84 10.50 2.15
N GLU A 19 -7.81 11.34 1.13
CA GLU A 19 -8.00 10.90 -0.26
C GLU A 19 -6.79 11.26 -1.10
N MET A 20 -6.18 10.26 -1.70
CA MET A 20 -5.03 10.40 -2.60
C MET A 20 -5.33 9.60 -3.86
N GLN A 21 -6.01 10.23 -4.80
CA GLN A 21 -6.36 9.60 -6.08
C GLN A 21 -5.27 9.89 -7.12
N ASN A 22 -4.99 8.88 -7.94
CA ASN A 22 -3.97 8.97 -8.99
C ASN A 22 -2.62 9.49 -8.45
N THR A 23 -2.22 9.00 -7.28
CA THR A 23 -1.09 9.54 -6.53
C THR A 23 -0.04 8.48 -6.25
N LEU A 24 1.21 8.78 -6.65
CA LEU A 24 2.39 8.08 -6.16
C LEU A 24 2.95 8.82 -4.95
N VAL A 25 3.18 8.10 -3.87
CA VAL A 25 3.93 8.58 -2.71
C VAL A 25 5.29 7.90 -2.69
N TYR A 26 6.34 8.70 -2.63
CA TYR A 26 7.71 8.22 -2.41
C TYR A 26 8.14 8.53 -0.98
N LEU A 27 8.65 7.52 -0.30
CA LEU A 27 9.16 7.63 1.07
C LEU A 27 10.67 7.34 1.09
N SER A 28 11.42 8.28 1.61
CA SER A 28 12.86 8.06 1.85
C SER A 28 13.08 7.08 3.01
N SER A 29 14.33 6.70 3.22
CA SER A 29 14.73 5.69 4.22
C SER A 29 14.31 6.02 5.66
N THR A 30 14.02 7.28 5.98
CA THR A 30 13.64 7.74 7.33
C THR A 30 12.16 8.09 7.45
N SER A 31 11.36 7.76 6.45
CA SER A 31 9.93 8.07 6.42
C SER A 31 9.07 6.87 6.79
N ALA A 32 7.91 7.11 7.37
CA ALA A 32 6.95 6.08 7.72
C ALA A 32 5.51 6.48 7.38
N LEU A 33 4.65 5.48 7.27
CA LEU A 33 3.20 5.67 7.18
C LEU A 33 2.53 5.22 8.46
N LYS A 34 1.62 6.04 8.96
CA LYS A 34 0.69 5.69 10.03
C LYS A 34 -0.73 6.07 9.61
N LEU A 35 -1.31 5.26 8.76
CA LEU A 35 -2.62 5.54 8.18
C LEU A 35 -3.66 4.71 8.90
N GLY A 36 -4.04 5.19 10.09
CA GLY A 36 -4.82 4.39 10.98
C GLY A 36 -6.04 5.05 11.59
N GLY A 37 -6.83 4.23 12.17
CA GLY A 37 -7.75 4.44 13.28
C GLY A 37 -8.96 5.35 13.07
N GLY A 38 -9.99 5.06 13.83
CA GLY A 38 -11.17 5.90 13.95
C GLY A 38 -12.17 5.79 12.79
N ALA A 39 -13.15 6.67 12.80
CA ALA A 39 -14.30 6.63 11.91
C ALA A 39 -14.07 7.23 10.51
N GLY A 40 -12.90 7.75 10.24
CA GLY A 40 -12.59 8.37 8.95
C GLY A 40 -12.26 7.36 7.85
N SER A 41 -12.16 7.82 6.61
CA SER A 41 -11.85 6.99 5.46
C SER A 41 -10.45 7.23 4.91
N LEU A 42 -9.90 6.19 4.29
CA LEU A 42 -8.68 6.27 3.50
C LEU A 42 -8.98 5.75 2.10
N VAL A 43 -8.78 6.59 1.12
CA VAL A 43 -8.89 6.24 -0.29
C VAL A 43 -7.57 6.59 -0.97
N TRP A 44 -6.91 5.58 -1.52
CA TRP A 44 -5.62 5.79 -2.19
C TRP A 44 -5.53 4.91 -3.44
N SER A 45 -5.41 5.57 -4.58
CA SER A 45 -5.21 4.91 -5.86
C SER A 45 -3.93 5.39 -6.55
N ALA A 46 -3.28 4.45 -7.21
CA ALA A 46 -2.09 4.74 -8.01
C ALA A 46 -2.41 5.52 -9.28
N PRO A 47 -1.42 6.20 -9.89
CA PRO A 47 -1.57 6.81 -11.20
C PRO A 47 -2.02 5.82 -12.26
N LEU A 48 -2.92 6.26 -13.14
CA LEU A 48 -3.40 5.47 -14.27
C LEU A 48 -2.56 5.65 -15.53
N GLU A 49 -1.74 6.69 -15.56
CA GLU A 49 -0.94 7.09 -16.71
C GLU A 49 0.46 7.51 -16.28
N GLY A 50 1.36 7.56 -17.25
CA GLY A 50 2.72 8.05 -17.05
C GLY A 50 3.72 6.97 -16.64
N PRO A 51 4.96 7.38 -16.29
CA PRO A 51 6.05 6.42 -16.01
C PRO A 51 5.84 5.59 -14.74
N PHE A 52 4.97 6.03 -13.83
CA PHE A 52 4.68 5.36 -12.58
C PHE A 52 3.27 4.79 -12.54
N THR A 53 2.76 4.39 -13.69
CA THR A 53 1.44 3.77 -13.80
C THR A 53 1.33 2.57 -12.85
N ASN A 54 0.24 2.51 -12.12
CA ASN A 54 -0.09 1.49 -11.14
C ASN A 54 0.78 1.48 -9.87
N LEU A 55 1.75 2.36 -9.73
CA LEU A 55 2.58 2.45 -8.53
C LEU A 55 2.01 3.51 -7.57
N ALA A 56 1.42 3.06 -6.46
CA ALA A 56 0.86 3.94 -5.44
C ALA A 56 1.90 4.37 -4.41
N LEU A 57 2.72 3.45 -3.97
CA LEU A 57 3.74 3.69 -2.96
C LEU A 57 5.08 3.12 -3.40
N TRP A 58 6.12 3.91 -3.26
CA TRP A 58 7.51 3.46 -3.33
C TRP A 58 8.23 3.88 -2.04
N SER A 59 8.63 2.92 -1.24
CA SER A 59 9.33 3.18 0.01
C SER A 59 10.72 2.56 0.01
N GLU A 60 11.71 3.35 0.38
CA GLU A 60 13.07 2.89 0.68
C GLU A 60 13.29 2.74 2.19
N SER A 61 12.23 2.90 2.97
CA SER A 61 12.29 2.85 4.42
C SER A 61 12.30 1.42 4.95
N THR A 62 12.99 1.23 6.06
CA THR A 62 12.94 0.01 6.87
C THR A 62 11.92 0.10 8.02
N LEU A 63 11.30 1.28 8.19
CA LEU A 63 10.31 1.51 9.24
C LEU A 63 8.99 0.86 8.90
N ASP A 64 8.23 0.49 9.93
CA ASP A 64 6.91 -0.10 9.75
C ASP A 64 5.93 0.89 9.10
N HIS A 65 5.15 0.40 8.18
CA HIS A 65 4.07 1.13 7.53
C HIS A 65 2.73 0.56 7.98
N GLY A 66 1.97 1.37 8.72
CA GLY A 66 0.71 0.95 9.32
C GLY A 66 -0.51 1.41 8.54
N PHE A 67 -1.44 0.48 8.31
CA PHE A 67 -2.77 0.72 7.76
C PHE A 67 -3.80 0.18 8.75
N ALA A 68 -4.79 0.96 9.10
CA ALA A 68 -5.87 0.48 9.95
C ALA A 68 -7.23 0.69 9.29
N GLY A 69 -8.02 -0.35 9.31
CA GLY A 69 -9.38 -0.34 8.75
C GLY A 69 -10.42 -0.36 9.84
N SER A 70 -11.06 0.77 10.07
CA SER A 70 -12.21 0.87 10.97
C SER A 70 -13.45 1.49 10.30
N ALA A 71 -13.27 2.06 9.14
CA ALA A 71 -14.34 2.60 8.31
C ALA A 71 -14.10 2.21 6.85
N THR A 72 -14.03 3.16 5.94
CA THR A 72 -13.75 2.88 4.53
C THR A 72 -12.26 2.85 4.28
N LEU A 73 -11.75 1.73 3.81
CA LEU A 73 -10.37 1.56 3.36
C LEU A 73 -10.38 1.09 1.91
N VAL A 74 -9.95 1.96 1.01
CA VAL A 74 -9.83 1.65 -0.42
C VAL A 74 -8.38 1.89 -0.85
N LEU A 75 -7.69 0.83 -1.23
CA LEU A 75 -6.32 0.87 -1.72
C LEU A 75 -6.27 0.21 -3.09
N GLU A 76 -5.73 0.91 -4.08
CA GLU A 76 -5.59 0.39 -5.44
C GLU A 76 -4.19 0.66 -6.00
N GLY A 77 -3.62 -0.36 -6.63
CA GLY A 77 -2.31 -0.31 -7.25
C GLY A 77 -1.25 -1.08 -6.47
N VAL A 78 0.00 -0.74 -6.72
CA VAL A 78 1.16 -1.43 -6.14
C VAL A 78 1.75 -0.59 -5.00
N PHE A 79 1.91 -1.21 -3.86
CA PHE A 79 2.56 -0.66 -2.68
C PHE A 79 3.92 -1.35 -2.52
N PHE A 80 4.95 -0.70 -3.02
CA PHE A 80 6.30 -1.25 -3.09
C PHE A 80 7.12 -0.79 -1.89
N THR A 81 7.28 -1.68 -0.91
CA THR A 81 7.96 -1.42 0.36
C THR A 81 8.92 -2.58 0.70
N PRO A 82 9.91 -2.87 -0.14
CA PRO A 82 10.65 -4.13 -0.05
C PRO A 82 11.49 -4.29 1.22
N LEU A 83 11.78 -3.21 1.92
CA LEU A 83 12.60 -3.20 3.13
C LEU A 83 11.78 -3.07 4.41
N ALA A 84 10.50 -2.77 4.31
CA ALA A 84 9.64 -2.46 5.44
C ALA A 84 8.70 -3.62 5.80
N THR A 85 8.14 -3.52 7.00
CA THR A 85 6.99 -4.34 7.41
C THR A 85 5.71 -3.53 7.19
N VAL A 86 4.76 -4.11 6.47
CA VAL A 86 3.41 -3.58 6.35
C VAL A 86 2.55 -4.19 7.46
N VAL A 87 1.97 -3.34 8.28
CA VAL A 87 1.11 -3.76 9.38
C VAL A 87 -0.32 -3.32 9.10
N TYR A 88 -1.23 -4.25 9.02
CA TYR A 88 -2.65 -3.98 8.96
C TYR A 88 -3.29 -4.24 10.33
N THR A 89 -4.08 -3.28 10.81
CA THR A 89 -4.84 -3.42 12.06
C THR A 89 -6.33 -3.30 11.76
N GLY A 90 -7.08 -4.37 11.96
CA GLY A 90 -8.52 -4.39 11.80
C GLY A 90 -9.25 -4.12 13.11
N ASN A 91 -10.32 -3.34 13.05
CA ASN A 91 -11.11 -2.96 14.23
C ASN A 91 -12.58 -3.39 14.07
N GLY A 92 -12.80 -4.68 13.81
CA GLY A 92 -14.14 -5.26 13.77
C GLY A 92 -14.91 -5.06 12.46
N GLY A 93 -14.33 -4.41 11.47
CA GLY A 93 -14.91 -4.24 10.15
C GLY A 93 -14.38 -5.26 9.14
N GLN A 94 -14.90 -5.17 7.92
CA GLN A 94 -14.39 -5.88 6.76
C GLN A 94 -13.64 -4.90 5.86
N ALA A 95 -12.40 -5.22 5.50
CA ALA A 95 -11.64 -4.48 4.51
C ALA A 95 -11.44 -5.35 3.26
N SER A 96 -11.77 -4.80 2.11
CA SER A 96 -11.45 -5.38 0.82
C SER A 96 -10.45 -4.46 0.12
N ILE A 97 -9.26 -4.99 -0.15
CA ILE A 97 -8.14 -4.22 -0.67
C ILE A 97 -7.78 -4.75 -2.06
N GLU A 98 -7.92 -3.90 -3.06
CA GLU A 98 -7.58 -4.22 -4.45
C GLU A 98 -6.15 -3.75 -4.79
N ALA A 99 -5.22 -4.02 -3.90
CA ALA A 99 -3.83 -3.61 -4.01
C ALA A 99 -2.89 -4.80 -3.94
N GLN A 100 -1.72 -4.64 -4.56
CA GLN A 100 -0.60 -5.56 -4.42
C GLN A 100 0.40 -4.95 -3.44
N PHE A 101 0.78 -5.71 -2.41
CA PHE A 101 1.84 -5.33 -1.50
C PHE A 101 3.11 -6.13 -1.79
N ILE A 102 4.20 -5.42 -1.98
CA ILE A 102 5.54 -6.01 -2.06
C ILE A 102 6.30 -5.48 -0.84
N ALA A 103 6.47 -6.33 0.16
CA ALA A 103 7.04 -5.94 1.45
C ALA A 103 8.05 -6.97 1.93
N ASN A 104 8.93 -6.56 2.85
CA ASN A 104 9.81 -7.50 3.54
C ASN A 104 9.02 -8.45 4.45
N ARG A 105 8.05 -7.87 5.16
CA ARG A 105 7.10 -8.62 6.02
C ARG A 105 5.71 -8.00 5.93
N ALA A 106 4.71 -8.82 6.16
CA ALA A 106 3.34 -8.36 6.34
C ALA A 106 2.77 -8.95 7.64
N SER A 107 2.05 -8.14 8.38
CA SER A 107 1.40 -8.53 9.63
C SER A 107 -0.04 -8.03 9.63
N ALA A 108 -0.97 -8.88 10.02
CA ALA A 108 -2.37 -8.52 10.23
C ALA A 108 -2.75 -8.76 11.69
N GLN A 109 -3.35 -7.78 12.31
CA GLN A 109 -3.70 -7.79 13.73
C GLN A 109 -5.12 -7.28 13.94
N GLY A 110 -5.67 -7.59 15.11
CA GLY A 110 -6.99 -7.11 15.51
C GLY A 110 -8.13 -8.03 15.09
N ASN A 111 -9.35 -7.50 15.22
CA ASN A 111 -10.57 -8.20 14.88
C ASN A 111 -11.09 -7.75 13.52
N GLY A 112 -11.68 -8.65 12.78
CA GLY A 112 -12.25 -8.35 11.49
C GLY A 112 -11.69 -9.22 10.37
N LEU A 113 -12.22 -9.03 9.18
CA LEU A 113 -11.79 -9.74 7.97
C LEU A 113 -10.92 -8.82 7.11
N LEU A 114 -9.73 -9.30 6.77
CA LEU A 114 -8.88 -8.67 5.77
C LEU A 114 -8.87 -9.53 4.52
N GLU A 115 -9.32 -8.96 3.42
CA GLU A 115 -9.28 -9.58 2.10
C GLU A 115 -8.40 -8.74 1.18
N ILE A 116 -7.40 -9.35 0.56
CA ILE A 116 -6.53 -8.70 -0.41
C ILE A 116 -6.76 -9.37 -1.76
N ALA A 117 -7.38 -8.64 -2.67
CA ALA A 117 -7.75 -9.11 -4.00
C ALA A 117 -7.27 -8.10 -5.06
N PRO A 118 -5.98 -8.16 -5.47
CA PRO A 118 -5.43 -7.21 -6.44
C PRO A 118 -6.17 -7.26 -7.78
N LYS A 119 -6.36 -6.09 -8.38
CA LYS A 119 -6.82 -6.01 -9.77
C LYS A 119 -5.69 -6.41 -10.71
N TRP A 120 -5.92 -7.38 -11.57
CA TRP A 120 -4.91 -7.94 -12.47
C TRP A 120 -4.31 -6.94 -13.46
N ASP A 121 -5.04 -5.92 -13.82
CA ASP A 121 -4.59 -4.83 -14.70
C ASP A 121 -3.81 -3.73 -13.96
N ARG A 122 -3.75 -3.79 -12.63
CA ARG A 122 -3.13 -2.78 -11.76
C ARG A 122 -2.01 -3.34 -10.88
N ILE A 123 -1.42 -4.45 -11.25
CA ILE A 123 -0.31 -5.08 -10.52
C ILE A 123 0.97 -5.11 -11.36
N VAL A 124 2.09 -5.26 -10.67
CA VAL A 124 3.36 -5.62 -11.30
C VAL A 124 3.37 -7.14 -11.50
N ARG A 125 3.65 -7.56 -12.71
CA ARG A 125 3.83 -8.97 -13.05
C ARG A 125 5.30 -9.21 -13.32
N PHE A 126 5.83 -10.22 -12.69
CA PHE A 126 7.15 -10.69 -13.06
C PHE A 126 7.04 -11.46 -14.38
N PRO A 127 7.96 -11.23 -15.34
CA PRO A 127 7.98 -12.03 -16.53
C PRO A 127 8.19 -13.51 -16.16
N PRO A 128 7.56 -14.45 -16.88
CA PRO A 128 7.81 -15.85 -16.63
C PRO A 128 9.29 -16.16 -16.86
N PRO A 129 9.89 -17.09 -16.09
CA PRO A 129 11.28 -17.49 -16.31
C PRO A 129 11.46 -17.97 -17.74
N ALA A 130 12.65 -17.71 -18.31
CA ALA A 130 12.98 -18.09 -19.68
C ALA A 130 13.09 -19.62 -19.78
N ILE A 131 11.99 -20.27 -20.05
CA ILE A 131 11.90 -21.74 -20.12
C ILE A 131 12.73 -22.30 -21.27
N THR A 132 12.89 -21.53 -22.34
CA THR A 132 13.66 -21.93 -23.52
C THR A 132 15.12 -22.26 -23.20
N GLU A 133 15.67 -21.73 -22.14
CA GLU A 133 17.03 -22.05 -21.69
C GLU A 133 17.16 -23.48 -21.13
N LEU A 134 16.05 -24.05 -20.74
CA LEU A 134 15.98 -25.41 -20.18
C LEU A 134 15.81 -26.49 -21.25
N ILE A 135 15.51 -26.08 -22.46
CA ILE A 135 15.30 -26.97 -23.58
C ILE A 135 16.62 -27.13 -24.35
N ARG A 136 17.26 -28.23 -24.19
CA ARG A 136 18.55 -28.53 -24.79
C ARG A 136 18.48 -29.77 -25.67
#